data_2e284794a868cd3d713adfdb51fa49d8
#
_entry.id   2e284794a868cd3d713adfdb51fa49d8
#
_cell.length_a   1.000
_cell.length_b   1.000
_cell.length_c   1.000
_cell.angle_alpha   90.00
_cell.angle_beta   90.00
_cell.angle_gamma   90.00
#
_symmetry.space_group_name_H-M   'P 1'
#
loop_
_entity.id
_entity.type
_entity.pdbx_description
1 polymer ?
#
loop_
_entity_poly.entity_id
_entity_poly.type
_entity_poly.pdbx_seq_one_letter_code
_entity_poly.pdbx_strand_id
1 'polypeptide(L)'
;MQWNRRSFLASALGGVALTRTGRPAAAQTAAAQQPVTSAPTPRDWAGQHPLQYPDPDVVALDNRFRQYMVGNTPIKRLHTGTLWAEGPAWNGVGRYLIWSDIPNNVQMRWIEEDGHVTVFRNPSGNSNGNTFDYEGRQLSCEHGGRRVVRYEPSGAVTVIADKYQGKRLNSPNDIVVHPDGGIWFTDPIYGIRGNYEGFKADSETKEAVYRVDSKTGQMEKVTDQPGQPNGLCFSPDYRKLYIADTGTPRDITVWDVDGRTLRNGKRFVQLDMPGTGTPSFADGIRCDVDGNIWAGARPGVQVIAPNGDRIGMIRMPETCANVCFGGARRNRLFMTGSQSLYAVYVETRGAHIA
;
A
#
# COMPACT_ATOMS: atom_id res chain seq x y z
N MET A 1 42.61 36.40 33.72
CA MET A 1 42.76 37.77 33.19
C MET A 1 41.45 38.18 32.54
N GLN A 2 40.77 39.08 33.23
CA GLN A 2 39.56 39.76 32.73
C GLN A 2 40.03 40.85 31.75
N TRP A 3 39.27 41.05 30.66
CA TRP A 3 39.14 42.38 30.08
C TRP A 3 37.70 42.59 29.57
N ASN A 4 37.17 43.69 30.08
CA ASN A 4 35.80 44.18 29.99
C ASN A 4 35.80 45.55 29.29
N ARG A 5 34.65 45.97 28.73
CA ARG A 5 34.17 47.35 28.51
C ARG A 5 34.43 47.97 27.15
N ARG A 6 33.31 48.29 26.50
CA ARG A 6 32.39 49.46 26.59
C ARG A 6 32.83 50.64 25.72
N SER A 7 31.95 51.01 24.83
CA SER A 7 31.23 52.30 24.73
C SER A 7 31.64 53.29 23.66
N PHE A 8 30.60 53.94 23.18
CA PHE A 8 30.45 55.29 22.57
C PHE A 8 30.49 55.30 21.03
N LEU A 9 29.63 55.99 20.25
CA LEU A 9 28.77 57.16 20.51
C LEU A 9 27.64 57.21 19.49
N ALA A 10 26.57 57.82 19.83
CA ALA A 10 25.48 58.26 18.96
C ALA A 10 25.88 59.51 18.17
N SER A 11 25.40 59.66 16.96
CA SER A 11 25.09 60.96 16.34
C SER A 11 24.25 60.83 15.11
N ALA A 12 23.17 61.39 15.17
CA ALA A 12 22.53 62.44 14.41
C ALA A 12 21.58 62.04 13.27
N LEU A 13 20.38 62.47 13.46
CA LEU A 13 19.20 62.64 12.64
C LEU A 13 19.52 63.19 11.22
N GLY A 14 18.99 62.53 10.21
CA GLY A 14 18.78 63.06 8.89
C GLY A 14 17.58 62.35 8.27
N GLY A 15 16.40 62.93 8.44
CA GLY A 15 15.18 62.39 7.86
C GLY A 15 15.17 62.60 6.33
N VAL A 16 15.15 61.50 5.60
CA VAL A 16 14.78 61.49 4.20
C VAL A 16 13.49 60.66 4.09
N ALA A 17 12.41 61.33 3.84
CA ALA A 17 11.13 60.71 3.51
C ALA A 17 11.24 60.05 2.14
N LEU A 18 11.49 58.74 2.12
CA LEU A 18 11.34 57.91 0.94
C LEU A 18 9.87 57.53 0.77
N THR A 19 9.20 58.23 -0.14
CA THR A 19 7.92 57.83 -0.66
C THR A 19 8.07 56.44 -1.32
N ARG A 20 7.63 55.42 -0.63
CA ARG A 20 7.44 54.09 -1.23
C ARG A 20 6.32 54.16 -2.25
N THR A 21 6.65 54.33 -3.52
CA THR A 21 5.75 53.98 -4.61
C THR A 21 5.58 52.45 -4.58
N GLY A 22 4.45 51.99 -4.02
CA GLY A 22 4.05 50.61 -4.05
C GLY A 22 3.89 50.15 -5.49
N ARG A 23 4.82 49.33 -5.98
CA ARG A 23 4.54 48.50 -7.17
C ARG A 23 3.33 47.63 -6.83
N PRO A 24 2.28 47.62 -7.67
CA PRO A 24 1.21 46.64 -7.49
C PRO A 24 1.84 45.26 -7.58
N ALA A 25 1.62 44.43 -6.54
CA ALA A 25 1.93 43.03 -6.59
C ALA A 25 1.17 42.45 -7.80
N ALA A 26 1.92 42.05 -8.83
CA ALA A 26 1.33 41.31 -9.93
C ALA A 26 0.68 40.06 -9.29
N ALA A 27 -0.63 39.98 -9.36
CA ALA A 27 -1.35 38.78 -9.03
C ALA A 27 -0.76 37.69 -9.93
N GLN A 28 -0.02 36.77 -9.35
CA GLN A 28 0.34 35.52 -10.02
C GLN A 28 -0.98 34.81 -10.29
N THR A 29 -1.46 34.94 -11.52
CA THR A 29 -2.51 34.07 -12.03
C THR A 29 -2.01 32.66 -11.80
N ALA A 30 -2.66 31.93 -10.93
CA ALA A 30 -2.40 30.50 -10.75
C ALA A 30 -2.49 29.87 -12.15
N ALA A 31 -1.34 29.38 -12.65
CA ALA A 31 -1.31 28.66 -13.91
C ALA A 31 -2.37 27.55 -13.78
N ALA A 32 -3.34 27.54 -14.68
CA ALA A 32 -4.35 26.52 -14.74
C ALA A 32 -3.63 25.18 -14.76
N GLN A 33 -3.81 24.39 -13.70
CA GLN A 33 -3.21 23.06 -13.64
C GLN A 33 -3.73 22.27 -14.84
N GLN A 34 -2.82 21.81 -15.67
CA GLN A 34 -3.19 20.93 -16.78
C GLN A 34 -3.95 19.73 -16.22
N PRO A 35 -5.01 19.28 -16.92
CA PRO A 35 -5.77 18.12 -16.46
C PRO A 35 -4.83 16.94 -16.23
N VAL A 36 -4.86 16.37 -15.02
CA VAL A 36 -4.06 15.20 -14.69
C VAL A 36 -4.56 14.04 -15.52
N THR A 37 -3.75 13.59 -16.47
CA THR A 37 -4.08 12.40 -17.28
C THR A 37 -3.75 11.14 -16.49
N SER A 38 -4.51 10.08 -16.73
CA SER A 38 -4.25 8.77 -16.12
C SER A 38 -3.08 8.03 -16.76
N ALA A 39 -2.66 8.43 -17.97
CA ALA A 39 -1.57 7.77 -18.67
C ALA A 39 -0.21 8.14 -18.05
N PRO A 40 0.66 7.14 -17.79
CA PRO A 40 2.02 7.41 -17.33
C PRO A 40 2.84 8.07 -18.47
N THR A 41 3.88 8.78 -18.08
CA THR A 41 4.85 9.34 -19.01
C THR A 41 5.60 8.19 -19.72
N PRO A 42 5.69 8.20 -21.06
CA PRO A 42 6.50 7.23 -21.79
C PRO A 42 7.96 7.27 -21.31
N ARG A 43 8.51 6.12 -20.95
CA ARG A 43 9.90 6.02 -20.49
C ARG A 43 10.52 4.67 -20.83
N ASP A 44 11.84 4.64 -20.88
CA ASP A 44 12.60 3.39 -20.99
C ASP A 44 12.72 2.73 -19.62
N TRP A 45 11.97 1.66 -19.43
CA TRP A 45 12.01 0.85 -18.21
C TRP A 45 13.21 -0.10 -18.13
N ALA A 46 13.99 -0.23 -19.21
CA ALA A 46 15.24 -1.00 -19.21
C ALA A 46 16.41 -0.22 -18.59
N GLY A 47 16.23 1.08 -18.33
CA GLY A 47 17.22 1.91 -17.65
C GLY A 47 18.37 2.39 -18.54
N GLN A 48 18.19 2.39 -19.87
CA GLN A 48 19.24 2.80 -20.81
C GLN A 48 19.29 4.32 -21.06
N HIS A 49 18.24 5.05 -20.66
CA HIS A 49 18.15 6.49 -20.81
C HIS A 49 18.12 7.21 -19.47
N PRO A 50 18.63 8.46 -19.40
CA PRO A 50 18.56 9.27 -18.18
C PRO A 50 17.12 9.40 -17.67
N LEU A 51 16.96 9.33 -16.36
CA LEU A 51 15.68 9.52 -15.69
C LEU A 51 15.41 11.01 -15.50
N GLN A 52 14.14 11.38 -15.57
CA GLN A 52 13.71 12.75 -15.32
C GLN A 52 13.44 12.96 -13.82
N TYR A 53 13.86 14.10 -13.30
CA TYR A 53 13.63 14.50 -11.90
C TYR A 53 13.00 15.91 -11.84
N PRO A 54 12.00 16.15 -10.96
CA PRO A 54 11.25 15.14 -10.21
C PRO A 54 10.58 14.14 -11.15
N ASP A 55 10.33 12.92 -10.68
CA ASP A 55 9.64 11.91 -11.50
C ASP A 55 8.23 12.43 -11.87
N PRO A 56 7.90 12.60 -13.17
CA PRO A 56 6.62 13.18 -13.60
C PRO A 56 5.42 12.30 -13.30
N ASP A 57 5.65 11.04 -12.93
CA ASP A 57 4.59 10.09 -12.60
C ASP A 57 4.29 10.01 -11.10
N VAL A 58 5.05 10.74 -10.27
CA VAL A 58 4.70 11.03 -8.87
C VAL A 58 3.95 12.35 -8.82
N VAL A 59 2.63 12.30 -8.77
CA VAL A 59 1.75 13.43 -9.04
C VAL A 59 1.06 13.92 -7.77
N ALA A 60 1.27 15.20 -7.42
CA ALA A 60 0.48 15.87 -6.39
C ALA A 60 -0.85 16.32 -6.97
N LEU A 61 -1.95 15.76 -6.49
CA LEU A 61 -3.32 16.19 -6.79
C LEU A 61 -3.77 17.31 -5.85
N ASP A 62 -3.15 17.36 -4.66
CA ASP A 62 -3.34 18.38 -3.63
C ASP A 62 -1.97 18.77 -3.05
N ASN A 63 -1.84 20.00 -2.58
CA ASN A 63 -0.57 20.50 -2.00
C ASN A 63 -0.12 19.68 -0.77
N ARG A 64 -1.03 19.07 -0.04
CA ARG A 64 -0.73 18.17 1.09
C ARG A 64 0.14 16.98 0.69
N PHE A 65 0.09 16.54 -0.56
CA PHE A 65 0.91 15.43 -1.03
C PHE A 65 2.38 15.80 -1.25
N ARG A 66 2.68 17.08 -1.49
CA ARG A 66 4.04 17.51 -1.84
C ARG A 66 5.08 17.17 -0.77
N GLN A 67 4.68 17.14 0.51
CA GLN A 67 5.56 16.74 1.61
C GLN A 67 5.99 15.27 1.56
N TYR A 68 5.29 14.43 0.81
CA TYR A 68 5.60 13.00 0.65
C TYR A 68 6.45 12.69 -0.58
N MET A 69 6.70 13.69 -1.43
CA MET A 69 7.45 13.53 -2.67
C MET A 69 8.94 13.71 -2.45
N VAL A 70 9.73 12.77 -2.94
CA VAL A 70 11.19 12.87 -3.01
C VAL A 70 11.58 13.38 -4.41
N GLY A 71 12.18 14.58 -4.49
CA GLY A 71 12.41 15.25 -5.75
C GLY A 71 13.54 14.68 -6.63
N ASN A 72 14.35 13.76 -6.10
CA ASN A 72 15.55 13.22 -6.76
C ASN A 72 15.58 11.69 -6.80
N THR A 73 14.42 11.05 -6.77
CA THR A 73 14.27 9.61 -6.91
C THR A 73 13.24 9.27 -7.99
N PRO A 74 13.52 8.31 -8.87
CA PRO A 74 12.56 7.86 -9.87
C PRO A 74 11.76 6.67 -9.38
N ILE A 75 10.64 6.41 -10.05
CA ILE A 75 10.01 5.10 -10.03
C ILE A 75 10.93 4.13 -10.78
N LYS A 76 11.32 3.04 -10.13
CA LYS A 76 12.14 1.98 -10.72
C LYS A 76 11.31 0.72 -10.92
N ARG A 77 11.46 0.08 -12.06
CA ARG A 77 11.02 -1.30 -12.25
C ARG A 77 12.15 -2.22 -11.79
N LEU A 78 11.89 -2.98 -10.73
CA LEU A 78 12.88 -3.88 -10.11
C LEU A 78 12.88 -5.26 -10.74
N HIS A 79 11.72 -5.70 -11.26
CA HIS A 79 11.55 -7.00 -11.90
C HIS A 79 10.40 -6.93 -12.91
N THR A 80 10.44 -7.82 -13.91
CA THR A 80 9.34 -8.08 -14.85
C THR A 80 9.36 -9.54 -15.26
N GLY A 81 8.23 -10.06 -15.69
CA GLY A 81 8.10 -11.47 -16.17
C GLY A 81 7.21 -12.33 -15.27
N THR A 82 6.52 -11.76 -14.28
CA THR A 82 5.43 -12.43 -13.58
C THR A 82 4.18 -12.50 -14.45
N LEU A 83 3.26 -13.40 -14.14
CA LEU A 83 1.94 -13.44 -14.78
C LEU A 83 0.93 -12.54 -14.06
N TRP A 84 0.95 -12.56 -12.71
CA TRP A 84 0.16 -11.66 -11.88
C TRP A 84 0.84 -11.46 -10.52
N ALA A 85 1.54 -10.32 -10.40
CA ALA A 85 2.30 -9.97 -9.21
C ALA A 85 1.39 -9.42 -8.11
N GLU A 86 1.44 -10.02 -6.91
CA GLU A 86 0.57 -9.72 -5.78
C GLU A 86 1.26 -9.84 -4.43
N GLY A 87 0.59 -9.36 -3.40
CA GLY A 87 0.88 -9.57 -2.00
C GLY A 87 2.31 -9.28 -1.57
N PRO A 88 2.85 -8.08 -1.85
CA PRO A 88 4.21 -7.75 -1.45
C PRO A 88 4.30 -7.60 0.07
N ALA A 89 5.35 -8.18 0.68
CA ALA A 89 5.63 -8.05 2.10
C ALA A 89 7.12 -7.87 2.36
N TRP A 90 7.46 -6.93 3.23
CA TRP A 90 8.83 -6.58 3.56
C TRP A 90 9.31 -7.28 4.83
N ASN A 91 10.41 -8.02 4.73
CA ASN A 91 11.13 -8.55 5.90
C ASN A 91 12.24 -7.57 6.32
N GLY A 92 12.02 -6.85 7.42
CA GLY A 92 12.96 -5.84 7.90
C GLY A 92 14.25 -6.40 8.47
N VAL A 93 14.24 -7.64 8.99
CA VAL A 93 15.44 -8.30 9.54
C VAL A 93 16.33 -8.83 8.42
N GLY A 94 15.74 -9.55 7.47
CA GLY A 94 16.45 -10.10 6.33
C GLY A 94 16.67 -9.10 5.20
N ARG A 95 16.08 -7.90 5.27
CA ARG A 95 16.17 -6.83 4.26
C ARG A 95 15.83 -7.31 2.85
N TYR A 96 14.70 -7.99 2.74
CA TYR A 96 14.18 -8.46 1.46
C TYR A 96 12.68 -8.26 1.36
N LEU A 97 12.20 -8.12 0.12
CA LEU A 97 10.79 -8.15 -0.22
C LEU A 97 10.45 -9.53 -0.76
N ILE A 98 9.31 -10.08 -0.35
CA ILE A 98 8.66 -11.18 -1.05
C ILE A 98 7.41 -10.68 -1.74
N TRP A 99 7.00 -11.35 -2.81
CA TRP A 99 5.70 -11.17 -3.45
C TRP A 99 5.27 -12.48 -4.12
N SER A 100 3.99 -12.59 -4.40
CA SER A 100 3.41 -13.74 -5.07
C SER A 100 3.32 -13.51 -6.58
N ASP A 101 3.64 -14.53 -7.37
CA ASP A 101 3.22 -14.67 -8.75
C ASP A 101 2.16 -15.78 -8.77
N ILE A 102 0.90 -15.38 -8.64
CA ILE A 102 -0.21 -16.30 -8.30
C ILE A 102 -0.36 -17.40 -9.35
N PRO A 103 -0.48 -17.09 -10.67
CA PRO A 103 -0.73 -18.12 -11.67
C PRO A 103 0.43 -19.08 -11.85
N ASN A 104 1.66 -18.60 -11.70
CA ASN A 104 2.87 -19.43 -11.73
C ASN A 104 3.06 -20.27 -10.48
N ASN A 105 2.24 -20.05 -9.45
CA ASN A 105 2.28 -20.80 -8.19
C ASN A 105 3.65 -20.68 -7.48
N VAL A 106 4.25 -19.46 -7.53
CA VAL A 106 5.55 -19.18 -6.89
C VAL A 106 5.48 -17.93 -6.03
N GLN A 107 6.32 -17.87 -5.02
CA GLN A 107 6.71 -16.62 -4.36
C GLN A 107 8.09 -16.22 -4.83
N MET A 108 8.23 -14.94 -5.15
CA MET A 108 9.46 -14.30 -5.55
C MET A 108 10.09 -13.55 -4.37
N ARG A 109 11.40 -13.31 -4.43
CA ARG A 109 12.12 -12.50 -3.45
C ARG A 109 13.06 -11.53 -4.15
N TRP A 110 13.00 -10.25 -3.77
CA TRP A 110 13.99 -9.23 -4.11
C TRP A 110 14.84 -8.91 -2.87
N ILE A 111 16.16 -8.91 -3.01
CA ILE A 111 17.13 -8.65 -1.94
C ILE A 111 17.58 -7.19 -2.05
N GLU A 112 17.51 -6.43 -0.94
CA GLU A 112 17.83 -5.00 -0.94
C GLU A 112 19.33 -4.73 -1.18
N GLU A 113 20.20 -5.61 -0.72
CA GLU A 113 21.64 -5.40 -0.74
C GLU A 113 22.21 -5.35 -2.16
N ASP A 114 21.80 -6.23 -3.02
CA ASP A 114 22.34 -6.37 -4.38
C ASP A 114 21.28 -6.22 -5.49
N GLY A 115 20.00 -6.11 -5.12
CA GLY A 115 18.86 -6.00 -6.06
C GLY A 115 18.52 -7.32 -6.75
N HIS A 116 19.09 -8.44 -6.31
CA HIS A 116 18.87 -9.74 -6.94
C HIS A 116 17.45 -10.25 -6.70
N VAL A 117 16.85 -10.86 -7.75
CA VAL A 117 15.54 -11.49 -7.70
C VAL A 117 15.67 -12.99 -7.82
N THR A 118 15.03 -13.72 -6.91
CA THR A 118 15.02 -15.19 -6.90
C THR A 118 13.61 -15.72 -6.70
N VAL A 119 13.38 -16.96 -7.11
CA VAL A 119 12.25 -17.74 -6.61
C VAL A 119 12.51 -18.04 -5.13
N PHE A 120 11.55 -17.63 -4.29
CA PHE A 120 11.63 -17.83 -2.84
C PHE A 120 10.97 -19.14 -2.42
N ARG A 121 9.83 -19.46 -3.04
CA ARG A 121 9.05 -20.66 -2.76
C ARG A 121 8.36 -21.19 -4.01
N ASN A 122 8.44 -22.51 -4.23
CA ASN A 122 7.82 -23.22 -5.32
C ASN A 122 7.54 -24.68 -4.89
N PRO A 123 6.28 -25.17 -4.87
CA PRO A 123 5.05 -24.40 -5.07
C PRO A 123 4.72 -23.48 -3.89
N SER A 124 3.93 -22.42 -4.15
CA SER A 124 3.47 -21.46 -3.13
C SER A 124 2.01 -21.70 -2.67
N GLY A 125 1.32 -22.65 -3.26
CA GLY A 125 -0.12 -22.86 -3.05
C GLY A 125 -0.98 -21.81 -3.75
N ASN A 126 -0.51 -21.22 -4.86
CA ASN A 126 -1.12 -20.05 -5.51
C ASN A 126 -1.33 -18.93 -4.48
N SER A 127 -0.25 -18.61 -3.72
CA SER A 127 -0.31 -17.56 -2.71
C SER A 127 -0.69 -16.22 -3.31
N ASN A 128 -1.42 -15.39 -2.55
CA ASN A 128 -1.75 -14.02 -2.86
C ASN A 128 -1.11 -13.09 -1.83
N GLY A 129 -1.86 -12.57 -0.86
CA GLY A 129 -1.39 -11.67 0.16
C GLY A 129 -0.40 -12.32 1.12
N ASN A 130 0.64 -11.58 1.48
CA ASN A 130 1.63 -11.98 2.46
C ASN A 130 1.82 -10.89 3.50
N THR A 131 2.26 -11.29 4.69
CA THR A 131 2.70 -10.38 5.74
C THR A 131 3.70 -11.11 6.65
N PHE A 132 4.32 -10.38 7.57
CA PHE A 132 5.11 -10.95 8.65
C PHE A 132 4.44 -10.63 9.98
N ASP A 133 4.46 -11.57 10.92
CA ASP A 133 4.00 -11.31 12.28
C ASP A 133 5.09 -10.62 13.11
N TYR A 134 4.76 -10.25 14.36
CA TYR A 134 5.69 -9.57 15.26
C TYR A 134 6.86 -10.44 15.72
N GLU A 135 6.84 -11.74 15.43
CA GLU A 135 7.93 -12.69 15.66
C GLU A 135 8.77 -12.92 14.39
N GLY A 136 8.43 -12.21 13.30
CA GLY A 136 9.13 -12.29 12.01
C GLY A 136 8.76 -13.50 11.17
N ARG A 137 7.71 -14.25 11.53
CA ARG A 137 7.24 -15.40 10.76
C ARG A 137 6.36 -14.94 9.61
N GLN A 138 6.55 -15.52 8.45
CA GLN A 138 5.74 -15.21 7.28
C GLN A 138 4.34 -15.82 7.42
N LEU A 139 3.31 -15.03 7.13
CA LEU A 139 1.93 -15.46 6.91
C LEU A 139 1.59 -15.30 5.43
N SER A 140 0.81 -16.20 4.88
CA SER A 140 0.42 -16.20 3.47
C SER A 140 -1.02 -16.66 3.29
N CYS A 141 -1.75 -15.97 2.43
CA CYS A 141 -3.04 -16.39 1.91
C CYS A 141 -2.82 -17.28 0.69
N GLU A 142 -3.30 -18.52 0.71
CA GLU A 142 -3.14 -19.48 -0.38
C GLU A 142 -4.49 -19.74 -1.06
N HIS A 143 -4.63 -19.30 -2.31
CA HIS A 143 -5.82 -19.53 -3.13
C HIS A 143 -6.01 -21.02 -3.45
N GLY A 144 -4.93 -21.69 -3.88
CA GLY A 144 -4.98 -23.11 -4.23
C GLY A 144 -5.30 -24.01 -3.05
N GLY A 145 -4.79 -23.65 -1.87
CA GLY A 145 -5.09 -24.34 -0.61
C GLY A 145 -6.43 -23.95 0.00
N ARG A 146 -6.99 -22.81 -0.39
CA ARG A 146 -8.16 -22.17 0.24
C ARG A 146 -7.94 -21.99 1.75
N ARG A 147 -6.76 -21.41 2.11
CA ARG A 147 -6.30 -21.36 3.50
C ARG A 147 -5.35 -20.20 3.77
N VAL A 148 -5.19 -19.86 5.04
CA VAL A 148 -4.12 -19.00 5.55
C VAL A 148 -3.10 -19.90 6.24
N VAL A 149 -1.81 -19.69 5.92
CA VAL A 149 -0.71 -20.46 6.53
C VAL A 149 0.32 -19.54 7.17
N ARG A 150 1.07 -20.11 8.14
CA ARG A 150 2.25 -19.50 8.71
C ARG A 150 3.45 -20.42 8.48
N TYR A 151 4.54 -19.85 8.01
CA TYR A 151 5.81 -20.56 7.82
C TYR A 151 6.66 -20.38 9.07
N GLU A 152 6.96 -21.50 9.70
CA GLU A 152 7.74 -21.52 10.95
C GLU A 152 9.26 -21.52 10.67
N PRO A 153 10.09 -21.02 11.60
CA PRO A 153 11.56 -21.05 11.47
C PRO A 153 12.13 -22.47 11.28
N SER A 154 11.41 -23.49 11.75
CA SER A 154 11.78 -24.91 11.55
C SER A 154 11.58 -25.41 10.12
N GLY A 155 10.95 -24.61 9.24
CA GLY A 155 10.52 -25.03 7.91
C GLY A 155 9.12 -25.67 7.88
N ALA A 156 8.49 -25.90 9.04
CA ALA A 156 7.13 -26.40 9.09
C ALA A 156 6.13 -25.34 8.59
N VAL A 157 4.98 -25.81 8.08
CA VAL A 157 3.86 -24.96 7.66
C VAL A 157 2.69 -25.22 8.60
N THR A 158 2.29 -24.17 9.33
CA THR A 158 1.13 -24.21 10.23
C THR A 158 -0.08 -23.65 9.50
N VAL A 159 -1.16 -24.43 9.39
CA VAL A 159 -2.44 -23.92 8.90
C VAL A 159 -3.09 -23.07 9.99
N ILE A 160 -3.29 -21.79 9.69
CA ILE A 160 -3.93 -20.82 10.59
C ILE A 160 -5.46 -20.89 10.45
N ALA A 161 -5.95 -20.98 9.22
CA ALA A 161 -7.37 -21.11 8.91
C ALA A 161 -7.55 -21.78 7.54
N ASP A 162 -8.48 -22.73 7.44
CA ASP A 162 -8.94 -23.34 6.18
C ASP A 162 -10.47 -23.50 6.13
N LYS A 163 -11.12 -23.36 7.28
CA LYS A 163 -12.56 -23.53 7.44
C LYS A 163 -13.14 -22.54 8.44
N TYR A 164 -14.39 -22.18 8.23
CA TYR A 164 -15.20 -21.45 9.19
C TYR A 164 -16.52 -22.19 9.41
N GLN A 165 -16.82 -22.57 10.66
CA GLN A 165 -18.03 -23.36 11.02
C GLN A 165 -18.19 -24.65 10.18
N GLY A 166 -17.08 -25.34 9.93
CA GLY A 166 -17.05 -26.60 9.18
C GLY A 166 -17.03 -26.45 7.65
N LYS A 167 -17.27 -25.26 7.10
CA LYS A 167 -17.24 -24.97 5.67
C LYS A 167 -15.86 -24.44 5.26
N ARG A 168 -15.39 -24.81 4.08
CA ARG A 168 -14.13 -24.33 3.54
C ARG A 168 -14.20 -22.81 3.27
N LEU A 169 -13.09 -22.12 3.49
CA LEU A 169 -12.91 -20.76 3.04
C LEU A 169 -13.01 -20.66 1.51
N ASN A 170 -13.26 -19.47 1.00
CA ASN A 170 -13.29 -19.23 -0.45
C ASN A 170 -11.86 -19.24 -1.03
N SER A 171 -11.18 -18.13 -0.95
CA SER A 171 -9.78 -17.99 -1.36
C SER A 171 -9.19 -16.79 -0.64
N PRO A 172 -8.63 -16.97 0.57
CA PRO A 172 -8.04 -15.90 1.34
C PRO A 172 -7.10 -15.05 0.47
N ASN A 173 -7.27 -13.70 0.55
CA ASN A 173 -6.68 -12.78 -0.41
C ASN A 173 -5.60 -11.90 0.23
N ASP A 174 -5.93 -10.93 1.09
CA ASP A 174 -4.93 -10.08 1.75
C ASP A 174 -4.99 -10.25 3.28
N ILE A 175 -3.90 -9.87 3.97
CA ILE A 175 -3.68 -10.26 5.38
C ILE A 175 -2.88 -9.20 6.12
N VAL A 176 -3.29 -8.92 7.37
CA VAL A 176 -2.58 -8.04 8.30
C VAL A 176 -2.59 -8.63 9.70
N VAL A 177 -1.63 -8.20 10.54
CA VAL A 177 -1.51 -8.65 11.93
C VAL A 177 -1.70 -7.46 12.87
N HIS A 178 -2.55 -7.64 13.87
CA HIS A 178 -2.78 -6.66 14.94
C HIS A 178 -1.78 -6.91 16.10
N PRO A 179 -1.35 -5.88 16.87
CA PRO A 179 -0.39 -6.06 17.98
C PRO A 179 -0.82 -7.04 19.07
N ASP A 180 -2.12 -7.32 19.20
CA ASP A 180 -2.63 -8.35 20.13
C ASP A 180 -2.36 -9.79 19.65
N GLY A 181 -1.74 -9.95 18.45
CA GLY A 181 -1.50 -11.22 17.80
C GLY A 181 -2.65 -11.69 16.91
N GLY A 182 -3.74 -10.93 16.80
CA GLY A 182 -4.84 -11.23 15.90
C GLY A 182 -4.43 -11.16 14.43
N ILE A 183 -4.73 -12.22 13.68
CA ILE A 183 -4.48 -12.32 12.24
C ILE A 183 -5.80 -12.01 11.54
N TRP A 184 -5.79 -10.93 10.72
CA TRP A 184 -6.98 -10.48 10.01
C TRP A 184 -6.78 -10.68 8.51
N PHE A 185 -7.76 -11.26 7.83
CA PHE A 185 -7.65 -11.53 6.40
C PHE A 185 -9.01 -11.44 5.70
N THR A 186 -8.96 -11.19 4.40
CA THR A 186 -10.13 -11.17 3.51
C THR A 186 -10.27 -12.49 2.79
N ASP A 187 -11.52 -12.91 2.50
CA ASP A 187 -11.82 -14.19 1.87
C ASP A 187 -12.83 -14.04 0.72
N PRO A 188 -12.43 -13.37 -0.38
CA PRO A 188 -13.22 -13.30 -1.61
C PRO A 188 -13.10 -14.57 -2.44
N ILE A 189 -13.80 -14.62 -3.58
CA ILE A 189 -13.86 -15.81 -4.46
C ILE A 189 -12.82 -15.83 -5.58
N TYR A 190 -11.81 -14.93 -5.60
CA TYR A 190 -10.92 -14.81 -6.74
C TYR A 190 -10.21 -16.10 -7.13
N GLY A 191 -9.64 -16.80 -6.15
CA GLY A 191 -8.90 -18.04 -6.38
C GLY A 191 -9.78 -19.27 -6.70
N ILE A 192 -11.11 -19.18 -6.54
CA ILE A 192 -12.04 -20.25 -6.89
C ILE A 192 -12.95 -19.91 -8.06
N ARG A 193 -12.88 -18.69 -8.59
CA ARG A 193 -13.67 -18.24 -9.74
C ARG A 193 -13.31 -18.99 -11.04
N GLY A 194 -12.03 -19.35 -11.16
CA GLY A 194 -11.46 -20.02 -12.34
C GLY A 194 -10.21 -20.80 -12.01
N ASN A 195 -9.44 -21.18 -13.05
CA ASN A 195 -8.23 -21.98 -12.92
C ASN A 195 -6.94 -21.17 -13.20
N TYR A 196 -7.00 -19.83 -13.08
CA TYR A 196 -5.84 -18.97 -13.33
C TYR A 196 -5.12 -18.60 -12.06
N GLU A 197 -5.85 -18.21 -11.01
CA GLU A 197 -5.27 -17.80 -9.72
C GLU A 197 -5.43 -18.88 -8.63
N GLY A 198 -5.96 -20.02 -8.98
CA GLY A 198 -6.23 -21.15 -8.09
C GLY A 198 -6.99 -22.23 -8.84
N PHE A 199 -7.96 -22.87 -8.18
CA PHE A 199 -8.75 -23.96 -8.76
C PHE A 199 -10.23 -23.66 -8.65
N LYS A 200 -10.95 -23.71 -9.79
CA LYS A 200 -12.40 -23.49 -9.81
C LYS A 200 -13.12 -24.41 -8.83
N ALA A 201 -13.92 -23.79 -7.98
CA ALA A 201 -14.74 -24.49 -6.99
C ALA A 201 -15.98 -23.67 -6.64
N ASP A 202 -16.97 -24.32 -6.06
CA ASP A 202 -18.13 -23.62 -5.52
C ASP A 202 -17.78 -22.96 -4.19
N SER A 203 -18.37 -21.78 -3.95
CA SER A 203 -18.31 -21.10 -2.67
C SER A 203 -19.19 -21.81 -1.65
N GLU A 204 -18.64 -22.09 -0.49
CA GLU A 204 -19.38 -22.70 0.64
C GLU A 204 -19.81 -21.65 1.66
N THR A 205 -19.21 -20.45 1.60
CA THR A 205 -19.46 -19.34 2.53
C THR A 205 -19.64 -18.03 1.76
N LYS A 206 -20.35 -17.08 2.37
CA LYS A 206 -20.34 -15.69 1.86
C LYS A 206 -18.94 -15.11 1.97
N GLU A 207 -18.54 -14.31 0.97
CA GLU A 207 -17.31 -13.51 1.03
C GLU A 207 -17.29 -12.65 2.29
N ALA A 208 -16.18 -12.61 3.00
CA ALA A 208 -16.13 -12.00 4.31
C ALA A 208 -14.69 -11.61 4.72
N VAL A 209 -14.60 -10.89 5.81
CA VAL A 209 -13.35 -10.62 6.54
C VAL A 209 -13.37 -11.41 7.85
N TYR A 210 -12.27 -12.05 8.15
CA TYR A 210 -12.11 -12.88 9.33
C TYR A 210 -10.95 -12.40 10.19
N ARG A 211 -11.03 -12.76 11.49
CA ARG A 211 -9.96 -12.64 12.46
C ARG A 211 -9.70 -13.99 13.10
N VAL A 212 -8.43 -14.36 13.21
CA VAL A 212 -7.99 -15.54 13.96
C VAL A 212 -7.13 -15.09 15.14
N ASP A 213 -7.42 -15.59 16.31
CA ASP A 213 -6.55 -15.46 17.47
C ASP A 213 -5.34 -16.40 17.30
N SER A 214 -4.14 -15.85 17.18
CA SER A 214 -2.93 -16.64 16.90
C SER A 214 -2.52 -17.60 17.99
N LYS A 215 -3.03 -17.41 19.22
CA LYS A 215 -2.71 -18.24 20.39
C LYS A 215 -3.70 -19.38 20.58
N THR A 216 -4.98 -19.10 20.37
CA THR A 216 -6.06 -20.08 20.62
C THR A 216 -6.56 -20.76 19.35
N GLY A 217 -6.28 -20.18 18.18
CA GLY A 217 -6.84 -20.61 16.89
C GLY A 217 -8.32 -20.26 16.70
N GLN A 218 -8.92 -19.54 17.67
CA GLN A 218 -10.32 -19.13 17.56
C GLN A 218 -10.49 -18.17 16.38
N MET A 219 -11.41 -18.51 15.47
CA MET A 219 -11.72 -17.72 14.28
C MET A 219 -13.09 -17.07 14.40
N GLU A 220 -13.16 -15.80 14.04
CA GLU A 220 -14.37 -14.97 14.05
C GLU A 220 -14.58 -14.34 12.68
N LYS A 221 -15.82 -14.35 12.19
CA LYS A 221 -16.22 -13.53 11.03
C LYS A 221 -16.50 -12.13 11.57
N VAL A 222 -15.71 -11.13 11.14
CA VAL A 222 -15.81 -9.76 11.67
C VAL A 222 -16.72 -8.87 10.83
N THR A 223 -16.84 -9.14 9.54
CA THR A 223 -17.85 -8.54 8.65
C THR A 223 -18.01 -9.33 7.36
N ASP A 224 -19.19 -9.29 6.77
CA ASP A 224 -19.51 -9.77 5.42
C ASP A 224 -20.30 -8.74 4.61
N GLN A 225 -20.17 -7.46 4.98
CA GLN A 225 -20.83 -6.36 4.29
C GLN A 225 -20.12 -5.95 2.98
N PRO A 226 -18.77 -5.91 2.88
CA PRO A 226 -18.11 -5.73 1.60
C PRO A 226 -18.48 -6.85 0.62
N GLY A 227 -18.78 -6.47 -0.63
CA GLY A 227 -19.25 -7.42 -1.64
C GLY A 227 -18.15 -8.39 -2.10
N GLN A 228 -16.93 -7.87 -2.31
CA GLN A 228 -15.72 -8.64 -2.62
C GLN A 228 -14.54 -8.03 -1.87
N PRO A 229 -14.37 -8.34 -0.56
CA PRO A 229 -13.30 -7.76 0.25
C PRO A 229 -11.94 -8.16 -0.32
N ASN A 230 -11.06 -7.17 -0.50
CA ASN A 230 -9.73 -7.34 -1.08
C ASN A 230 -8.66 -6.86 -0.08
N GLY A 231 -7.91 -5.80 -0.38
CA GLY A 231 -6.91 -5.26 0.51
C GLY A 231 -7.47 -4.76 1.84
N LEU A 232 -6.67 -4.89 2.90
CA LEU A 232 -7.03 -4.34 4.20
C LEU A 232 -5.81 -3.75 4.92
N CYS A 233 -6.03 -2.69 5.71
CA CYS A 233 -4.99 -2.13 6.57
C CYS A 233 -5.58 -1.42 7.79
N PHE A 234 -4.83 -1.41 8.89
CA PHE A 234 -5.19 -0.63 10.07
C PHE A 234 -4.75 0.83 9.95
N SER A 235 -5.45 1.73 10.69
CA SER A 235 -4.92 3.06 10.99
C SER A 235 -3.65 2.96 11.87
N PRO A 236 -2.82 4.03 11.94
CA PRO A 236 -1.57 3.98 12.70
C PRO A 236 -1.74 3.59 14.18
N ASP A 237 -2.88 3.93 14.78
CA ASP A 237 -3.23 3.64 16.17
C ASP A 237 -4.03 2.33 16.34
N TYR A 238 -4.23 1.56 15.27
CA TYR A 238 -5.02 0.32 15.22
C TYR A 238 -6.50 0.45 15.62
N ARG A 239 -7.02 1.67 15.74
CA ARG A 239 -8.43 1.89 16.11
C ARG A 239 -9.40 1.79 14.95
N LYS A 240 -8.88 1.81 13.73
CA LYS A 240 -9.69 1.65 12.51
C LYS A 240 -9.11 0.57 11.63
N LEU A 241 -10.00 -0.13 10.92
CA LEU A 241 -9.65 -1.02 9.82
C LEU A 241 -10.26 -0.46 8.54
N TYR A 242 -9.44 -0.31 7.52
CA TYR A 242 -9.87 0.00 6.16
C TYR A 242 -9.93 -1.29 5.36
N ILE A 243 -10.96 -1.45 4.55
CA ILE A 243 -11.17 -2.64 3.70
C ILE A 243 -11.54 -2.14 2.31
N ALA A 244 -10.74 -2.53 1.31
CA ALA A 244 -11.04 -2.32 -0.09
C ALA A 244 -12.11 -3.33 -0.55
N ASP A 245 -13.11 -2.84 -1.27
CA ASP A 245 -14.14 -3.66 -1.88
C ASP A 245 -14.07 -3.53 -3.41
N THR A 246 -13.72 -4.60 -4.08
CA THR A 246 -13.66 -4.66 -5.55
C THR A 246 -14.98 -5.14 -6.18
N GLY A 247 -15.97 -5.45 -5.35
CA GLY A 247 -17.34 -5.75 -5.76
C GLY A 247 -18.13 -4.51 -6.17
N THR A 248 -19.39 -4.44 -5.76
CA THR A 248 -20.23 -3.26 -5.96
C THR A 248 -20.58 -2.70 -4.59
N PRO A 249 -20.22 -1.47 -4.28
CA PRO A 249 -20.00 -0.31 -5.17
C PRO A 249 -18.53 0.01 -5.56
N ARG A 250 -17.54 -0.81 -5.24
CA ARG A 250 -16.11 -0.57 -5.47
C ARG A 250 -15.58 0.62 -4.70
N ASP A 251 -15.59 0.52 -3.40
CA ASP A 251 -15.12 1.56 -2.50
C ASP A 251 -14.09 1.03 -1.50
N ILE A 252 -13.54 1.93 -0.70
CA ILE A 252 -12.86 1.58 0.54
C ILE A 252 -13.85 1.88 1.66
N THR A 253 -14.09 0.92 2.53
CA THR A 253 -14.86 1.09 3.75
C THR A 253 -13.94 1.29 4.95
N VAL A 254 -14.41 2.00 5.97
CA VAL A 254 -13.71 2.20 7.25
C VAL A 254 -14.57 1.72 8.40
N TRP A 255 -13.96 1.05 9.34
CA TRP A 255 -14.59 0.42 10.49
C TRP A 255 -13.86 0.80 11.77
N ASP A 256 -14.58 0.97 12.87
CA ASP A 256 -13.98 1.05 14.20
C ASP A 256 -13.62 -0.35 14.70
N VAL A 257 -12.39 -0.51 15.16
CA VAL A 257 -11.93 -1.76 15.78
C VAL A 257 -12.29 -1.73 17.26
N ASP A 258 -13.10 -2.69 17.69
CA ASP A 258 -13.52 -2.87 19.07
C ASP A 258 -13.09 -4.26 19.57
N GLY A 259 -11.87 -4.34 20.08
CA GLY A 259 -11.25 -5.60 20.47
C GLY A 259 -11.13 -6.58 19.28
N ARG A 260 -11.97 -7.61 19.26
CA ARG A 260 -11.94 -8.65 18.22
C ARG A 260 -12.98 -8.43 17.11
N THR A 261 -13.76 -7.36 17.18
CA THR A 261 -14.90 -7.08 16.29
C THR A 261 -14.77 -5.76 15.58
N LEU A 262 -15.59 -5.57 14.56
CA LEU A 262 -15.72 -4.30 13.82
C LEU A 262 -17.09 -3.68 14.07
N ARG A 263 -17.10 -2.34 14.19
CA ARG A 263 -18.33 -1.55 14.39
C ARG A 263 -18.34 -0.35 13.45
N ASN A 264 -19.50 0.28 13.30
CA ASN A 264 -19.70 1.56 12.63
C ASN A 264 -19.12 1.59 11.19
N GLY A 265 -19.25 0.48 10.47
CA GLY A 265 -18.78 0.40 9.09
C GLY A 265 -19.46 1.41 8.19
N LYS A 266 -18.66 2.15 7.43
CA LYS A 266 -19.17 3.13 6.47
C LYS A 266 -18.20 3.27 5.29
N ARG A 267 -18.72 3.80 4.17
CA ARG A 267 -17.85 4.20 3.06
C ARG A 267 -16.85 5.25 3.52
N PHE A 268 -15.59 5.03 3.19
CA PHE A 268 -14.51 5.99 3.36
C PHE A 268 -14.32 6.80 2.07
N VAL A 269 -14.10 6.12 0.95
CA VAL A 269 -13.92 6.76 -0.35
C VAL A 269 -14.27 5.79 -1.49
N GLN A 270 -14.73 6.33 -2.60
CA GLN A 270 -14.85 5.63 -3.88
C GLN A 270 -13.82 6.22 -4.85
N LEU A 271 -13.04 5.35 -5.49
CA LEU A 271 -11.98 5.77 -6.39
C LEU A 271 -12.51 5.90 -7.83
N ASP A 272 -11.95 6.85 -8.55
CA ASP A 272 -12.08 6.99 -10.00
C ASP A 272 -10.70 7.12 -10.65
N MET A 273 -10.65 7.00 -11.95
CA MET A 273 -9.45 7.32 -12.73
C MET A 273 -9.39 8.83 -12.93
N PRO A 274 -8.36 9.52 -12.39
CA PRO A 274 -8.24 10.96 -12.46
C PRO A 274 -8.33 11.49 -13.90
N GLY A 275 -9.13 12.56 -14.07
CA GLY A 275 -9.32 13.21 -15.37
C GLY A 275 -10.25 12.49 -16.34
N THR A 276 -10.78 11.32 -16.00
CA THR A 276 -11.70 10.57 -16.88
C THR A 276 -13.10 10.40 -16.29
N GLY A 277 -13.24 10.49 -14.96
CA GLY A 277 -14.49 10.14 -14.26
C GLY A 277 -14.85 8.65 -14.34
N THR A 278 -13.99 7.81 -14.93
CA THR A 278 -14.22 6.37 -15.00
C THR A 278 -14.01 5.75 -13.62
N PRO A 279 -14.94 4.95 -13.09
CA PRO A 279 -14.75 4.27 -11.83
C PRO A 279 -13.47 3.41 -11.81
N SER A 280 -12.68 3.57 -10.76
CA SER A 280 -11.55 2.71 -10.43
C SER A 280 -11.94 1.78 -9.28
N PHE A 281 -11.00 0.97 -8.84
CA PHE A 281 -11.12 0.13 -7.65
C PHE A 281 -9.86 0.27 -6.83
N ALA A 282 -9.97 0.03 -5.54
CA ALA A 282 -8.82 -0.21 -4.68
C ALA A 282 -8.64 -1.73 -4.57
N ASP A 283 -7.39 -2.18 -4.74
CA ASP A 283 -7.00 -3.57 -4.59
C ASP A 283 -6.26 -3.74 -3.24
N GLY A 284 -4.98 -4.03 -3.21
CA GLY A 284 -4.21 -4.01 -1.98
C GLY A 284 -3.99 -2.59 -1.46
N ILE A 285 -4.10 -2.40 -0.15
CA ILE A 285 -3.99 -1.07 0.49
C ILE A 285 -3.05 -1.11 1.69
N ARG A 286 -2.31 -0.02 1.93
CA ARG A 286 -1.48 0.14 3.15
C ARG A 286 -1.61 1.57 3.71
N CYS A 287 -1.46 1.69 5.03
CA CYS A 287 -1.50 2.96 5.73
C CYS A 287 -0.09 3.47 6.02
N ASP A 288 0.16 4.77 5.86
CA ASP A 288 1.38 5.42 6.35
C ASP A 288 1.21 5.96 7.77
N VAL A 289 2.30 6.46 8.37
CA VAL A 289 2.31 6.96 9.75
C VAL A 289 1.43 8.19 9.98
N ASP A 290 1.09 8.92 8.92
CA ASP A 290 0.21 10.08 8.98
C ASP A 290 -1.27 9.71 8.74
N GLY A 291 -1.54 8.42 8.53
CA GLY A 291 -2.88 7.89 8.33
C GLY A 291 -3.38 7.96 6.89
N ASN A 292 -2.52 8.30 5.92
CA ASN A 292 -2.92 8.24 4.52
C ASN A 292 -3.00 6.78 4.06
N ILE A 293 -4.00 6.48 3.24
CA ILE A 293 -4.16 5.17 2.60
C ILE A 293 -3.52 5.23 1.23
N TRP A 294 -2.53 4.36 1.01
CA TRP A 294 -1.89 4.12 -0.27
C TRP A 294 -2.53 2.90 -0.89
N ALA A 295 -3.27 3.11 -1.97
CA ALA A 295 -4.11 2.09 -2.58
C ALA A 295 -3.58 1.69 -3.95
N GLY A 296 -3.30 0.39 -4.14
CA GLY A 296 -3.15 -0.20 -5.46
C GLY A 296 -4.44 -0.03 -6.24
N ALA A 297 -4.34 0.50 -7.46
CA ALA A 297 -5.50 0.88 -8.26
C ALA A 297 -5.12 1.04 -9.75
N ARG A 298 -5.97 1.70 -10.50
CA ARG A 298 -5.66 2.26 -11.82
C ARG A 298 -5.60 3.78 -11.72
N PRO A 299 -4.63 4.43 -12.30
CA PRO A 299 -3.51 3.95 -13.14
C PRO A 299 -2.20 3.73 -12.36
N GLY A 300 -2.22 2.98 -11.28
CA GLY A 300 -1.11 2.75 -10.37
C GLY A 300 -1.54 2.94 -8.94
N VAL A 301 -0.86 3.76 -8.13
CA VAL A 301 -1.22 4.00 -6.73
C VAL A 301 -1.99 5.29 -6.59
N GLN A 302 -3.08 5.28 -5.84
CA GLN A 302 -3.79 6.48 -5.39
C GLN A 302 -3.58 6.68 -3.90
N VAL A 303 -3.36 7.92 -3.47
CA VAL A 303 -3.08 8.27 -2.08
C VAL A 303 -4.22 9.11 -1.52
N ILE A 304 -4.83 8.61 -0.45
CA ILE A 304 -6.03 9.16 0.16
C ILE A 304 -5.69 9.63 1.59
N ALA A 305 -5.96 10.89 1.89
CA ALA A 305 -5.79 11.46 3.22
C ALA A 305 -6.81 10.90 4.22
N PRO A 306 -6.58 11.02 5.55
CA PRO A 306 -7.48 10.49 6.58
C PRO A 306 -8.92 11.00 6.53
N ASN A 307 -9.16 12.13 5.86
CA ASN A 307 -10.50 12.69 5.66
C ASN A 307 -11.22 12.18 4.40
N GLY A 308 -10.57 11.28 3.62
CA GLY A 308 -11.12 10.71 2.38
C GLY A 308 -10.75 11.48 1.10
N ASP A 309 -10.04 12.60 1.19
CA ASP A 309 -9.59 13.33 0.00
C ASP A 309 -8.46 12.59 -0.70
N ARG A 310 -8.53 12.46 -2.03
CA ARG A 310 -7.42 11.96 -2.84
C ARG A 310 -6.39 13.08 -3.02
N ILE A 311 -5.21 12.90 -2.45
CA ILE A 311 -4.17 13.93 -2.40
C ILE A 311 -3.01 13.70 -3.37
N GLY A 312 -2.77 12.45 -3.77
CA GLY A 312 -1.66 12.12 -4.64
C GLY A 312 -1.90 10.87 -5.48
N MET A 313 -0.99 10.66 -6.43
CA MET A 313 -1.03 9.52 -7.33
C MET A 313 0.38 9.16 -7.80
N ILE A 314 0.64 7.85 -7.95
CA ILE A 314 1.81 7.34 -8.66
C ILE A 314 1.30 6.60 -9.90
N ARG A 315 1.60 7.13 -11.09
CA ARG A 315 1.18 6.51 -12.35
C ARG A 315 2.13 5.38 -12.72
N MET A 316 1.56 4.27 -13.13
CA MET A 316 2.29 3.09 -13.59
C MET A 316 1.75 2.66 -14.96
N PRO A 317 2.56 2.01 -15.80
CA PRO A 317 2.09 1.48 -17.09
C PRO A 317 1.15 0.28 -16.92
N GLU A 318 1.09 -0.29 -15.72
CA GLU A 318 0.31 -1.47 -15.37
C GLU A 318 -0.68 -1.13 -14.24
N THR A 319 -1.71 -1.94 -14.09
CA THR A 319 -2.57 -1.89 -12.89
C THR A 319 -1.71 -2.24 -11.68
N CYS A 320 -1.77 -1.42 -10.64
CA CYS A 320 -1.16 -1.75 -9.36
C CYS A 320 -2.12 -2.63 -8.56
N ALA A 321 -1.74 -3.88 -8.34
CA ALA A 321 -2.53 -4.82 -7.57
C ALA A 321 -2.35 -4.60 -6.05
N ASN A 322 -1.11 -4.39 -5.59
CA ASN A 322 -0.88 -4.25 -4.15
C ASN A 322 0.36 -3.39 -3.87
N VAL A 323 0.49 -2.92 -2.63
CA VAL A 323 1.59 -2.06 -2.19
C VAL A 323 2.14 -2.51 -0.84
N CYS A 324 3.43 -2.22 -0.61
CA CYS A 324 4.08 -2.47 0.67
C CYS A 324 5.14 -1.41 0.95
N PHE A 325 5.23 -0.92 2.18
CA PHE A 325 6.33 -0.08 2.62
C PHE A 325 7.50 -0.93 3.12
N GLY A 326 8.69 -0.69 2.59
CA GLY A 326 9.89 -1.41 2.98
C GLY A 326 11.15 -0.57 2.86
N GLY A 327 12.31 -1.24 2.81
CA GLY A 327 13.62 -0.61 2.90
C GLY A 327 14.03 -0.31 4.35
N ALA A 328 15.30 0.06 4.55
CA ALA A 328 15.88 0.25 5.87
C ALA A 328 15.14 1.29 6.74
N ARG A 329 14.51 2.29 6.13
CA ARG A 329 13.72 3.33 6.81
C ARG A 329 12.22 3.15 6.65
N ARG A 330 11.78 2.09 5.95
CA ARG A 330 10.39 1.80 5.60
C ARG A 330 9.70 2.92 4.82
N ASN A 331 10.48 3.70 4.08
CA ASN A 331 10.06 4.79 3.22
C ASN A 331 10.23 4.47 1.72
N ARG A 332 10.45 3.22 1.38
CA ARG A 332 10.42 2.74 0.00
C ARG A 332 9.10 2.03 -0.24
N LEU A 333 8.28 2.62 -1.08
CA LEU A 333 7.02 2.02 -1.50
C LEU A 333 7.32 1.01 -2.61
N PHE A 334 7.01 -0.25 -2.38
CA PHE A 334 6.99 -1.31 -3.38
C PHE A 334 5.58 -1.45 -3.92
N MET A 335 5.46 -1.69 -5.21
CA MET A 335 4.20 -1.74 -5.94
C MET A 335 4.22 -2.95 -6.87
N THR A 336 3.32 -3.90 -6.67
CA THR A 336 3.13 -5.01 -7.60
C THR A 336 2.21 -4.56 -8.72
N GLY A 337 2.78 -4.44 -9.92
CA GLY A 337 2.02 -4.29 -11.16
C GLY A 337 1.57 -5.66 -11.67
N SER A 338 0.83 -5.69 -12.78
CA SER A 338 0.34 -6.97 -13.32
C SER A 338 1.48 -7.95 -13.58
N GLN A 339 2.55 -7.50 -14.25
CA GLN A 339 3.68 -8.35 -14.66
C GLN A 339 5.01 -7.95 -14.03
N SER A 340 5.04 -6.92 -13.20
CA SER A 340 6.28 -6.31 -12.75
C SER A 340 6.23 -5.88 -11.28
N LEU A 341 7.41 -5.80 -10.68
CA LEU A 341 7.62 -5.17 -9.38
C LEU A 341 8.24 -3.79 -9.59
N TYR A 342 7.62 -2.76 -9.03
CA TYR A 342 8.11 -1.38 -9.04
C TYR A 342 8.43 -0.90 -7.63
N ALA A 343 9.25 0.14 -7.52
CA ALA A 343 9.49 0.82 -6.25
C ALA A 343 9.84 2.30 -6.45
N VAL A 344 9.47 3.11 -5.46
CA VAL A 344 9.84 4.53 -5.37
C VAL A 344 10.08 4.91 -3.91
N TYR A 345 11.00 5.84 -3.66
CA TYR A 345 11.17 6.41 -2.32
C TYR A 345 10.17 7.55 -2.09
N VAL A 346 9.66 7.63 -0.87
CA VAL A 346 8.73 8.67 -0.43
C VAL A 346 9.18 9.27 0.91
N GLU A 347 8.73 10.47 1.26
CA GLU A 347 9.05 11.15 2.53
C GLU A 347 8.07 10.77 3.66
N THR A 348 7.51 9.58 3.61
CA THR A 348 6.76 8.96 4.71
C THR A 348 7.16 7.51 4.86
N ARG A 349 6.65 6.84 5.86
CA ARG A 349 6.91 5.41 6.10
C ARG A 349 5.61 4.67 6.40
N GLY A 350 5.61 3.38 6.14
CA GLY A 350 4.48 2.53 6.51
C GLY A 350 4.22 2.56 8.01
N ALA A 351 2.95 2.60 8.39
CA ALA A 351 2.52 2.64 9.79
C ALA A 351 2.87 1.34 10.53
N HIS A 352 2.83 0.20 9.85
CA HIS A 352 2.94 -1.14 10.45
C HIS A 352 4.08 -1.94 9.86
N ILE A 353 4.40 -3.09 10.49
CA ILE A 353 5.60 -3.88 10.19
C ILE A 353 5.58 -4.58 8.83
N ALA A 354 4.47 -4.79 8.21
CA ALA A 354 4.35 -5.38 6.86
C ALA A 354 3.05 -4.92 6.19
#